data_ea762e4776d4ac228be2665235ca2600
#
_entry.id   ea762e4776d4ac228be2665235ca2600
#
_cell.length_a   1.000
_cell.length_b   1.000
_cell.length_c   1.000
_cell.angle_alpha   90.00
_cell.angle_beta   90.00
_cell.angle_gamma   90.00
#
_symmetry.space_group_name_H-M   'P 1'
#
loop_
_entity.id
_entity.type
_entity.pdbx_description
1 polymer ?
#
loop_
_entity_poly.entity_id
_entity_poly.type
_entity_poly.pdbx_seq_one_letter_code
_entity_poly.pdbx_strand_id
1 'polypeptide(L)'
;KAVDVIAPVDTPVNPDMPTPEQKAIGTRRLNEANQLRREKKENWVNPELTAFLAGEDEKELRQAMADVLSEKDHTDCVCSVLEEHLAYGKIYAQQYREADEYDLYINYVLNPRVEYELLRPYRKGILSFFTEEQKAAFRENPAEIWNYIRELITAYPYNERETVMETPYECLISGIGTERSQKVLFVAIARTLGIPARLNPGSHVMEYWDKCQFVSVLKQEKWSAALYLKKEEGTQWNYYQNWTIGRLVGNEYASLDLTNRAWEGDTLELALIPGTYRIITTNRLPNGNQFSWEKTIIVKDEEKHYETLRLREAQLGDML
;
A
#
# COMPACT_ATOMS: atom_id res chain seq x y z
N LYS A 1 16.14 -21.86 7.52
CA LYS A 1 17.33 -21.31 6.82
C LYS A 1 17.98 -20.26 7.68
N ALA A 2 19.29 -20.35 7.90
CA ALA A 2 20.09 -19.32 8.57
C ALA A 2 20.55 -18.30 7.51
N VAL A 3 20.50 -17.02 7.86
CA VAL A 3 20.95 -15.91 7.03
C VAL A 3 21.80 -14.98 7.88
N ASP A 4 23.00 -14.66 7.38
CA ASP A 4 23.95 -13.74 8.01
C ASP A 4 24.01 -12.45 7.20
N VAL A 5 23.89 -11.33 7.88
CA VAL A 5 24.23 -10.03 7.31
C VAL A 5 25.48 -9.55 8.09
N ILE A 6 26.59 -9.52 7.38
CA ILE A 6 27.88 -9.11 7.95
C ILE A 6 28.08 -7.63 7.69
N ALA A 7 28.34 -6.87 8.75
CA ALA A 7 28.67 -5.46 8.63
C ALA A 7 29.98 -5.30 7.81
N PRO A 8 30.05 -4.27 6.95
CA PRO A 8 31.29 -3.99 6.23
C PRO A 8 32.39 -3.70 7.22
N VAL A 9 33.61 -4.20 6.93
CA VAL A 9 34.80 -3.88 7.69
C VAL A 9 35.00 -2.37 7.67
N ASP A 10 35.34 -1.77 8.80
CA ASP A 10 35.67 -0.35 8.88
C ASP A 10 36.69 0.01 7.80
N THR A 11 36.30 0.80 6.84
CA THR A 11 37.21 1.34 5.83
C THR A 11 38.18 2.27 6.54
N PRO A 12 39.47 2.25 6.17
CA PRO A 12 40.47 3.19 6.72
C PRO A 12 39.90 4.60 6.62
N VAL A 13 40.09 5.42 7.67
CA VAL A 13 39.66 6.81 7.70
C VAL A 13 40.10 7.47 6.40
N ASN A 14 39.11 7.90 5.57
CA ASN A 14 39.41 8.60 4.35
C ASN A 14 40.19 9.88 4.72
N PRO A 15 41.43 10.09 4.24
CA PRO A 15 42.19 11.28 4.56
C PRO A 15 41.49 12.58 4.11
N ASP A 16 40.58 12.47 3.18
CA ASP A 16 39.73 13.60 2.68
C ASP A 16 38.46 13.82 3.50
N MET A 17 38.33 13.18 4.67
CA MET A 17 37.17 13.44 5.55
C MET A 17 37.16 14.93 5.97
N PRO A 18 35.98 15.60 5.85
CA PRO A 18 35.90 17.01 6.17
C PRO A 18 36.23 17.28 7.62
N THR A 19 36.96 18.36 7.86
CA THR A 19 37.26 18.81 9.22
C THR A 19 36.00 19.14 10.02
N PRO A 20 36.05 19.22 11.36
CA PRO A 20 34.92 19.64 12.17
C PRO A 20 34.33 21.00 11.72
N GLU A 21 35.18 21.95 11.34
CA GLU A 21 34.74 23.27 10.84
C GLU A 21 34.02 23.12 9.49
N GLN A 22 34.57 22.31 8.59
CA GLN A 22 33.91 22.04 7.29
C GLN A 22 32.57 21.34 7.47
N LYS A 23 32.47 20.38 8.41
CA LYS A 23 31.19 19.74 8.78
C LYS A 23 30.22 20.76 9.34
N ALA A 24 30.61 21.65 10.22
CA ALA A 24 29.78 22.68 10.80
C ALA A 24 29.23 23.64 9.71
N ILE A 25 30.12 24.05 8.77
CA ILE A 25 29.70 24.86 7.61
C ILE A 25 28.70 24.10 6.73
N GLY A 26 28.98 22.83 6.43
CA GLY A 26 28.10 21.97 5.64
C GLY A 26 26.72 21.81 6.30
N THR A 27 26.68 21.54 7.60
CA THR A 27 25.44 21.42 8.37
C THR A 27 24.62 22.71 8.35
N ARG A 28 25.27 23.85 8.55
CA ARG A 28 24.59 25.15 8.49
C ARG A 28 23.97 25.39 7.11
N ARG A 29 24.73 25.20 6.03
CA ARG A 29 24.24 25.37 4.65
C ARG A 29 23.09 24.42 4.34
N LEU A 30 23.16 23.17 4.82
CA LEU A 30 22.06 22.22 4.66
C LEU A 30 20.81 22.66 5.40
N ASN A 31 20.95 23.17 6.63
CA ASN A 31 19.83 23.67 7.41
C ASN A 31 19.18 24.90 6.75
N GLU A 32 19.99 25.85 6.27
CA GLU A 32 19.51 27.01 5.51
C GLU A 32 18.78 26.59 4.24
N ALA A 33 19.33 25.65 3.48
CA ALA A 33 18.69 25.11 2.27
C ALA A 33 17.37 24.38 2.58
N ASN A 34 17.33 23.61 3.68
CA ASN A 34 16.13 22.92 4.11
C ASN A 34 15.04 23.88 4.60
N GLN A 35 15.45 24.99 5.26
CA GLN A 35 14.52 26.04 5.64
C GLN A 35 13.90 26.69 4.42
N LEU A 36 14.71 27.10 3.43
CA LEU A 36 14.23 27.68 2.18
C LEU A 36 13.29 26.74 1.40
N ARG A 37 13.59 25.43 1.40
CA ARG A 37 12.69 24.44 0.78
C ARG A 37 11.36 24.36 1.51
N ARG A 38 11.35 24.36 2.86
CA ARG A 38 10.12 24.37 3.65
C ARG A 38 9.28 25.61 3.37
N GLU A 39 9.90 26.81 3.45
CA GLU A 39 9.23 28.08 3.16
C GLU A 39 8.62 28.12 1.75
N LYS A 40 9.35 27.58 0.74
CA LYS A 40 8.82 27.47 -0.62
C LYS A 40 7.65 26.50 -0.70
N LYS A 41 7.70 25.37 0.01
CA LYS A 41 6.62 24.40 0.05
C LYS A 41 5.37 24.94 0.74
N GLU A 42 5.55 25.59 1.88
CA GLU A 42 4.46 26.22 2.66
C GLU A 42 3.75 27.36 1.92
N ASN A 43 4.50 28.10 1.08
CA ASN A 43 3.95 29.19 0.28
C ASN A 43 3.54 28.76 -1.14
N TRP A 44 3.70 27.50 -1.49
CA TRP A 44 3.31 27.02 -2.81
C TRP A 44 1.80 26.90 -2.90
N VAL A 45 1.22 27.59 -3.85
CA VAL A 45 -0.19 27.45 -4.24
C VAL A 45 -0.22 26.88 -5.65
N ASN A 46 -0.81 25.72 -5.83
CA ASN A 46 -0.97 25.12 -7.13
C ASN A 46 -2.01 25.91 -7.95
N PRO A 47 -1.62 26.61 -9.05
CA PRO A 47 -2.54 27.38 -9.84
C PRO A 47 -3.60 26.51 -10.54
N GLU A 48 -3.29 25.28 -10.86
CA GLU A 48 -4.20 24.32 -11.48
C GLU A 48 -5.32 23.90 -10.50
N LEU A 49 -4.96 23.62 -9.23
CA LEU A 49 -5.95 23.35 -8.19
C LEU A 49 -6.82 24.58 -7.91
N THR A 50 -6.19 25.77 -7.88
CA THR A 50 -6.94 27.01 -7.71
C THR A 50 -7.93 27.23 -8.85
N ALA A 51 -7.53 26.97 -10.10
CA ALA A 51 -8.40 27.05 -11.26
C ALA A 51 -9.57 26.04 -11.17
N PHE A 52 -9.29 24.80 -10.75
CA PHE A 52 -10.33 23.80 -10.52
C PHE A 52 -11.35 24.26 -9.47
N LEU A 53 -10.90 24.79 -8.33
CA LEU A 53 -11.78 25.27 -7.25
C LEU A 53 -12.56 26.54 -7.63
N ALA A 54 -12.08 27.31 -8.58
CA ALA A 54 -12.75 28.52 -9.08
C ALA A 54 -13.90 28.21 -10.06
N GLY A 55 -14.12 26.96 -10.45
CA GLY A 55 -15.23 26.56 -11.30
C GLY A 55 -16.59 26.96 -10.72
N GLU A 56 -17.50 27.46 -11.57
CA GLU A 56 -18.79 27.99 -11.12
C GLU A 56 -19.82 26.89 -10.83
N ASP A 57 -19.71 25.74 -11.49
CA ASP A 57 -20.55 24.57 -11.30
C ASP A 57 -20.01 23.65 -10.22
N GLU A 58 -20.89 22.90 -9.55
CA GLU A 58 -20.53 21.84 -8.59
C GLU A 58 -19.56 22.25 -7.48
N LYS A 59 -19.64 23.47 -6.98
CA LYS A 59 -18.69 24.03 -5.99
C LYS A 59 -18.47 23.12 -4.77
N GLU A 60 -19.53 22.53 -4.26
CA GLU A 60 -19.45 21.58 -3.13
C GLU A 60 -18.63 20.33 -3.50
N LEU A 61 -18.88 19.75 -4.68
CA LEU A 61 -18.17 18.54 -5.13
C LEU A 61 -16.70 18.82 -5.46
N ARG A 62 -16.40 20.01 -6.00
CA ARG A 62 -15.02 20.47 -6.25
C ARG A 62 -14.24 20.55 -4.94
N GLN A 63 -14.83 21.15 -3.93
CA GLN A 63 -14.20 21.25 -2.62
C GLN A 63 -14.06 19.88 -1.99
N ALA A 64 -15.11 19.05 -1.97
CA ALA A 64 -15.07 17.71 -1.41
C ALA A 64 -14.03 16.81 -2.12
N MET A 65 -13.90 16.93 -3.46
CA MET A 65 -12.86 16.22 -4.19
C MET A 65 -11.45 16.70 -3.78
N ALA A 66 -11.25 18.02 -3.67
CA ALA A 66 -9.96 18.58 -3.24
C ALA A 66 -9.59 18.13 -1.83
N ASP A 67 -10.55 18.08 -0.90
CA ASP A 67 -10.33 17.69 0.50
C ASP A 67 -9.85 16.24 0.66
N VAL A 68 -10.15 15.36 -0.29
CA VAL A 68 -9.70 13.95 -0.27
C VAL A 68 -8.46 13.67 -1.11
N LEU A 69 -7.90 14.68 -1.77
CA LEU A 69 -6.64 14.55 -2.49
C LEU A 69 -5.45 14.43 -1.53
N SER A 70 -4.41 13.74 -1.96
CA SER A 70 -3.16 13.65 -1.20
C SER A 70 -2.42 14.99 -1.17
N GLU A 71 -1.51 15.16 -0.19
CA GLU A 71 -0.62 16.34 -0.13
C GLU A 71 0.17 16.53 -1.44
N LYS A 72 0.58 15.42 -2.05
CA LYS A 72 1.25 15.45 -3.36
C LYS A 72 0.33 16.01 -4.44
N ASP A 73 -0.92 15.53 -4.50
CA ASP A 73 -1.88 15.98 -5.52
C ASP A 73 -2.23 17.46 -5.36
N HIS A 74 -2.32 17.96 -4.13
CA HIS A 74 -2.45 19.39 -3.89
C HIS A 74 -1.31 20.20 -4.51
N THR A 75 -0.12 19.62 -4.58
CA THR A 75 1.08 20.28 -5.11
C THR A 75 1.17 20.23 -6.63
N ASP A 76 0.75 19.13 -7.27
CA ASP A 76 1.05 18.84 -8.68
C ASP A 76 -0.13 18.34 -9.53
N CYS A 77 -1.37 18.34 -9.01
CA CYS A 77 -2.53 18.02 -9.83
C CYS A 77 -2.73 19.03 -10.97
N VAL A 78 -3.41 18.57 -12.02
CA VAL A 78 -3.75 19.36 -13.20
C VAL A 78 -5.25 19.57 -13.25
N CYS A 79 -5.69 20.81 -13.49
CA CYS A 79 -7.11 21.20 -13.52
C CYS A 79 -7.94 20.30 -14.45
N SER A 80 -7.49 20.10 -15.69
CA SER A 80 -8.21 19.29 -16.68
C SER A 80 -8.37 17.82 -16.28
N VAL A 81 -7.45 17.28 -15.47
CA VAL A 81 -7.55 15.93 -14.90
C VAL A 81 -8.67 15.86 -13.87
N LEU A 82 -8.70 16.83 -12.95
CA LEU A 82 -9.76 16.90 -11.92
C LEU A 82 -11.15 17.15 -12.54
N GLU A 83 -11.21 18.00 -13.59
CA GLU A 83 -12.45 18.25 -14.34
C GLU A 83 -13.01 16.95 -14.98
N GLU A 84 -12.16 16.12 -15.56
CA GLU A 84 -12.59 14.85 -16.12
C GLU A 84 -13.13 13.93 -15.01
N HIS A 85 -12.42 13.81 -13.90
CA HIS A 85 -12.86 12.98 -12.78
C HIS A 85 -14.17 13.46 -12.17
N LEU A 86 -14.35 14.78 -12.03
CA LEU A 86 -15.60 15.37 -11.56
C LEU A 86 -16.75 15.10 -12.54
N ALA A 87 -16.53 15.35 -13.83
CA ALA A 87 -17.58 15.19 -14.85
C ALA A 87 -18.19 13.78 -14.87
N TYR A 88 -17.36 12.76 -14.71
CA TYR A 88 -17.79 11.35 -14.72
C TYR A 88 -18.08 10.77 -13.33
N GLY A 89 -17.65 11.42 -12.26
CA GLY A 89 -17.94 11.00 -10.90
C GLY A 89 -19.23 11.58 -10.31
N LYS A 90 -19.57 12.84 -10.66
CA LYS A 90 -20.71 13.56 -10.09
C LYS A 90 -22.08 12.93 -10.33
N ILE A 91 -22.19 12.12 -11.38
CA ILE A 91 -23.45 11.46 -11.75
C ILE A 91 -23.98 10.53 -10.65
N TYR A 92 -23.12 10.09 -9.74
CA TYR A 92 -23.49 9.21 -8.63
C TYR A 92 -23.82 9.95 -7.33
N ALA A 93 -23.53 11.26 -7.23
CA ALA A 93 -23.65 12.02 -5.97
C ALA A 93 -25.05 11.94 -5.35
N GLN A 94 -26.10 12.05 -6.16
CA GLN A 94 -27.48 12.08 -5.68
C GLN A 94 -27.89 10.78 -5.01
N GLN A 95 -27.58 9.63 -5.61
CA GLN A 95 -27.93 8.32 -5.03
C GLN A 95 -27.31 8.09 -3.65
N TYR A 96 -26.06 8.57 -3.44
CA TYR A 96 -25.35 8.42 -2.17
C TYR A 96 -25.84 9.43 -1.11
N ARG A 97 -26.32 10.60 -1.51
CA ARG A 97 -27.01 11.53 -0.61
C ARG A 97 -28.34 10.96 -0.12
N GLU A 98 -29.11 10.36 -1.01
CA GLU A 98 -30.39 9.72 -0.67
C GLU A 98 -30.23 8.49 0.24
N ALA A 99 -29.10 7.80 0.14
CA ALA A 99 -28.75 6.65 0.96
C ALA A 99 -28.08 7.01 2.31
N ASP A 100 -27.81 8.31 2.57
CA ASP A 100 -27.02 8.79 3.73
C ASP A 100 -25.58 8.21 3.77
N GLU A 101 -25.00 7.98 2.59
CA GLU A 101 -23.67 7.41 2.39
C GLU A 101 -22.73 8.39 1.64
N TYR A 102 -22.94 9.70 1.85
CA TYR A 102 -22.22 10.72 1.08
C TYR A 102 -20.70 10.70 1.33
N ASP A 103 -20.26 10.47 2.56
CA ASP A 103 -18.84 10.34 2.89
C ASP A 103 -18.19 9.14 2.22
N LEU A 104 -18.93 8.03 2.10
CA LEU A 104 -18.50 6.85 1.35
C LEU A 104 -18.28 7.18 -0.13
N TYR A 105 -19.22 7.93 -0.72
CA TYR A 105 -19.10 8.39 -2.10
C TYR A 105 -17.87 9.29 -2.31
N ILE A 106 -17.68 10.30 -1.47
CA ILE A 106 -16.56 11.23 -1.61
C ILE A 106 -15.22 10.49 -1.54
N ASN A 107 -15.05 9.62 -0.57
CA ASN A 107 -13.77 8.95 -0.33
C ASN A 107 -13.49 7.81 -1.30
N TYR A 108 -14.51 7.07 -1.76
CA TYR A 108 -14.32 5.79 -2.43
C TYR A 108 -15.00 5.68 -3.81
N VAL A 109 -15.66 6.74 -4.29
CA VAL A 109 -16.20 6.84 -5.65
C VAL A 109 -15.65 8.09 -6.32
N LEU A 110 -15.83 9.28 -5.72
CA LEU A 110 -15.44 10.54 -6.32
C LEU A 110 -13.91 10.72 -6.32
N ASN A 111 -13.22 10.34 -5.24
CA ASN A 111 -11.78 10.43 -5.11
C ASN A 111 -11.06 9.76 -6.30
N PRO A 112 -10.30 10.51 -7.12
CA PRO A 112 -9.62 9.94 -8.27
C PRO A 112 -8.36 9.16 -7.93
N ARG A 113 -7.74 9.43 -6.76
CA ARG A 113 -6.51 8.81 -6.29
C ARG A 113 -6.80 7.44 -5.68
N VAL A 114 -6.08 6.42 -6.11
CA VAL A 114 -6.16 5.08 -5.53
C VAL A 114 -4.98 4.83 -4.59
N GLU A 115 -3.74 5.00 -5.06
CA GLU A 115 -2.53 4.76 -4.29
C GLU A 115 -1.42 5.78 -4.62
N TYR A 116 -0.38 5.37 -5.36
CA TYR A 116 0.77 6.22 -5.73
C TYR A 116 0.94 6.38 -7.24
N GLU A 117 -0.01 5.92 -8.03
CA GLU A 117 -0.02 6.08 -9.48
C GLU A 117 0.04 7.56 -9.88
N LEU A 118 0.52 7.86 -11.07
CA LEU A 118 0.42 9.20 -11.62
C LEU A 118 -1.06 9.53 -11.86
N LEU A 119 -1.53 10.64 -11.28
CA LEU A 119 -2.93 11.07 -11.45
C LEU A 119 -3.14 11.55 -12.89
N ARG A 120 -3.91 10.79 -13.63
CA ARG A 120 -4.27 11.01 -15.04
C ARG A 120 -5.76 10.81 -15.26
N PRO A 121 -6.34 11.36 -16.32
CA PRO A 121 -7.73 11.07 -16.71
C PRO A 121 -7.88 9.58 -17.02
N TYR A 122 -8.88 8.93 -16.45
CA TYR A 122 -9.15 7.52 -16.75
C TYR A 122 -10.63 7.17 -16.87
N ARG A 123 -11.54 7.96 -16.28
CA ARG A 123 -12.96 7.58 -16.20
C ARG A 123 -13.61 7.51 -17.58
N LYS A 124 -13.41 8.52 -18.41
CA LYS A 124 -13.91 8.54 -19.78
C LYS A 124 -13.41 7.35 -20.59
N GLY A 125 -12.10 7.11 -20.49
CA GLY A 125 -11.45 5.99 -21.19
C GLY A 125 -12.02 4.65 -20.78
N ILE A 126 -12.13 4.39 -19.48
CA ILE A 126 -12.71 3.17 -18.91
C ILE A 126 -14.18 2.99 -19.38
N LEU A 127 -15.01 4.04 -19.29
CA LEU A 127 -16.40 3.96 -19.73
C LEU A 127 -16.54 3.64 -21.22
N SER A 128 -15.61 4.14 -22.05
CA SER A 128 -15.61 3.88 -23.48
C SER A 128 -15.03 2.52 -23.86
N PHE A 129 -14.25 1.92 -22.99
CA PHE A 129 -13.60 0.62 -23.23
C PHE A 129 -14.57 -0.54 -23.07
N PHE A 130 -15.45 -0.49 -22.07
CA PHE A 130 -16.39 -1.56 -21.74
C PHE A 130 -17.76 -1.36 -22.41
N THR A 131 -18.37 -2.48 -22.83
CA THR A 131 -19.75 -2.49 -23.30
C THR A 131 -20.74 -2.23 -22.15
N GLU A 132 -21.99 -1.87 -22.45
CA GLU A 132 -23.01 -1.66 -21.41
C GLU A 132 -23.32 -2.94 -20.64
N GLU A 133 -23.28 -4.09 -21.32
CA GLU A 133 -23.47 -5.42 -20.72
C GLU A 133 -22.36 -5.73 -19.70
N GLN A 134 -21.10 -5.45 -20.04
CA GLN A 134 -19.97 -5.63 -19.13
C GLN A 134 -20.08 -4.69 -17.92
N LYS A 135 -20.42 -3.42 -18.15
CA LYS A 135 -20.63 -2.45 -17.06
C LYS A 135 -21.76 -2.85 -16.13
N ALA A 136 -22.86 -3.40 -16.67
CA ALA A 136 -23.96 -3.91 -15.87
C ALA A 136 -23.54 -5.13 -15.04
N ALA A 137 -22.85 -6.10 -15.64
CA ALA A 137 -22.34 -7.28 -14.94
C ALA A 137 -21.37 -6.90 -13.80
N PHE A 138 -20.49 -5.92 -14.02
CA PHE A 138 -19.56 -5.42 -13.00
C PHE A 138 -20.26 -4.71 -11.84
N ARG A 139 -21.38 -4.00 -12.11
CA ARG A 139 -22.20 -3.40 -11.02
C ARG A 139 -22.94 -4.45 -10.22
N GLU A 140 -23.41 -5.52 -10.85
CA GLU A 140 -24.08 -6.62 -10.17
C GLU A 140 -23.10 -7.45 -9.34
N ASN A 141 -21.91 -7.75 -9.89
CA ASN A 141 -20.85 -8.50 -9.21
C ASN A 141 -19.49 -7.83 -9.42
N PRO A 142 -19.07 -6.93 -8.52
CA PRO A 142 -17.78 -6.22 -8.66
C PRO A 142 -16.55 -7.13 -8.73
N ALA A 143 -16.62 -8.35 -8.19
CA ALA A 143 -15.52 -9.31 -8.27
C ALA A 143 -15.20 -9.74 -9.72
N GLU A 144 -16.16 -9.64 -10.65
CA GLU A 144 -15.94 -9.94 -12.07
C GLU A 144 -14.98 -8.96 -12.73
N ILE A 145 -14.84 -7.73 -12.21
CA ILE A 145 -13.81 -6.79 -12.68
C ILE A 145 -12.41 -7.40 -12.53
N TRP A 146 -12.16 -8.07 -11.39
CA TRP A 146 -10.86 -8.69 -11.15
C TRP A 146 -10.63 -9.91 -12.05
N ASN A 147 -11.64 -10.73 -12.26
CA ASN A 147 -11.57 -11.86 -13.19
C ASN A 147 -11.22 -11.37 -14.58
N TYR A 148 -11.88 -10.31 -15.05
CA TYR A 148 -11.62 -9.70 -16.36
C TYR A 148 -10.19 -9.14 -16.46
N ILE A 149 -9.72 -8.42 -15.42
CA ILE A 149 -8.35 -7.89 -15.40
C ILE A 149 -7.32 -9.02 -15.50
N ARG A 150 -7.52 -10.11 -14.76
CA ARG A 150 -6.62 -11.27 -14.76
C ARG A 150 -6.55 -11.99 -16.12
N GLU A 151 -7.61 -11.95 -16.89
CA GLU A 151 -7.64 -12.51 -18.25
C GLU A 151 -7.01 -11.57 -19.28
N LEU A 152 -7.22 -10.27 -19.13
CA LEU A 152 -6.80 -9.26 -20.10
C LEU A 152 -5.36 -8.81 -19.90
N ILE A 153 -4.95 -8.59 -18.64
CA ILE A 153 -3.68 -7.94 -18.33
C ILE A 153 -2.59 -8.98 -18.06
N THR A 154 -1.55 -8.93 -18.88
CA THR A 154 -0.35 -9.75 -18.66
C THR A 154 0.48 -9.15 -17.53
N ALA A 155 0.74 -9.93 -16.48
CA ALA A 155 1.65 -9.55 -15.41
C ALA A 155 3.08 -9.41 -15.95
N TYR A 156 3.80 -8.40 -15.48
CA TYR A 156 5.19 -8.16 -15.86
C TYR A 156 6.13 -8.89 -14.88
N PRO A 157 6.61 -10.11 -15.18
CA PRO A 157 7.32 -10.95 -14.20
C PRO A 157 8.74 -10.49 -13.90
N TYR A 158 9.29 -9.54 -14.65
CA TYR A 158 10.69 -9.12 -14.57
C TYR A 158 10.91 -7.75 -13.96
N ASN A 159 9.86 -7.09 -13.49
CA ASN A 159 10.00 -5.78 -12.88
C ASN A 159 10.25 -5.91 -11.38
N GLU A 160 11.47 -6.29 -11.00
CA GLU A 160 11.91 -6.37 -9.60
C GLU A 160 11.91 -4.99 -8.90
N ARG A 161 11.73 -3.91 -9.67
CA ARG A 161 11.69 -2.54 -9.16
C ARG A 161 10.37 -1.88 -9.55
N GLU A 162 9.32 -2.20 -8.84
CA GLU A 162 7.99 -1.59 -9.00
C GLU A 162 7.97 -0.12 -8.51
N THR A 163 8.91 0.69 -8.99
CA THR A 163 8.98 2.11 -8.62
C THR A 163 8.05 2.99 -9.45
N VAL A 164 7.62 2.50 -10.61
CA VAL A 164 6.71 3.22 -11.50
C VAL A 164 5.52 2.33 -11.79
N MET A 165 4.32 2.81 -11.41
CA MET A 165 3.06 2.14 -11.72
C MET A 165 2.48 2.72 -13.01
N GLU A 166 1.93 1.84 -13.84
CA GLU A 166 1.11 2.25 -14.97
C GLU A 166 -0.14 2.98 -14.46
N THR A 167 -0.59 3.99 -15.19
CA THR A 167 -1.88 4.62 -14.88
C THR A 167 -3.02 3.66 -15.22
N PRO A 168 -4.19 3.78 -14.58
CA PRO A 168 -5.30 2.83 -14.78
C PRO A 168 -5.68 2.65 -16.25
N TYR A 169 -5.80 3.75 -16.99
CA TYR A 169 -6.20 3.65 -18.40
C TYR A 169 -5.08 3.09 -19.29
N GLU A 170 -3.83 3.46 -19.05
CA GLU A 170 -2.68 2.91 -19.80
C GLU A 170 -2.52 1.40 -19.54
N CYS A 171 -2.66 0.95 -18.30
CA CYS A 171 -2.68 -0.48 -17.97
C CYS A 171 -3.78 -1.22 -18.74
N LEU A 172 -4.98 -0.64 -18.79
CA LEU A 172 -6.13 -1.23 -19.46
C LEU A 172 -5.93 -1.37 -20.98
N ILE A 173 -5.44 -0.32 -21.65
CA ILE A 173 -5.31 -0.31 -23.12
C ILE A 173 -4.06 -1.05 -23.62
N SER A 174 -3.00 -1.09 -22.81
CA SER A 174 -1.77 -1.81 -23.19
C SER A 174 -1.90 -3.33 -22.97
N GLY A 175 -2.79 -3.76 -22.06
CA GLY A 175 -2.89 -5.16 -21.65
C GLY A 175 -1.70 -5.66 -20.86
N ILE A 176 -0.88 -4.74 -20.32
CA ILE A 176 0.33 -5.04 -19.52
C ILE A 176 0.30 -4.23 -18.25
N GLY A 177 0.68 -4.82 -17.12
CA GLY A 177 0.79 -4.11 -15.86
C GLY A 177 1.34 -4.97 -14.74
N THR A 178 2.01 -4.33 -13.78
CA THR A 178 2.43 -4.99 -12.54
C THR A 178 1.20 -5.47 -11.76
N GLU A 179 1.37 -6.38 -10.83
CA GLU A 179 0.26 -6.80 -9.96
C GLU A 179 -0.35 -5.61 -9.21
N ARG A 180 0.49 -4.65 -8.81
CA ARG A 180 0.05 -3.43 -8.15
C ARG A 180 -0.79 -2.54 -9.06
N SER A 181 -0.34 -2.32 -10.31
CA SER A 181 -1.09 -1.57 -11.32
C SER A 181 -2.43 -2.22 -11.65
N GLN A 182 -2.50 -3.55 -11.68
CA GLN A 182 -3.75 -4.30 -11.87
C GLN A 182 -4.73 -4.07 -10.72
N LYS A 183 -4.24 -4.05 -9.46
CA LYS A 183 -5.07 -3.74 -8.28
C LYS A 183 -5.60 -2.30 -8.31
N VAL A 184 -4.75 -1.34 -8.69
CA VAL A 184 -5.15 0.05 -8.88
C VAL A 184 -6.19 0.17 -9.99
N LEU A 185 -6.02 -0.54 -11.10
CA LEU A 185 -7.00 -0.59 -12.19
C LEU A 185 -8.37 -1.14 -11.73
N PHE A 186 -8.39 -2.19 -10.91
CA PHE A 186 -9.63 -2.70 -10.31
C PHE A 186 -10.40 -1.58 -9.60
N VAL A 187 -9.74 -0.85 -8.71
CA VAL A 187 -10.37 0.24 -7.95
C VAL A 187 -10.84 1.36 -8.88
N ALA A 188 -10.02 1.72 -9.89
CA ALA A 188 -10.38 2.75 -10.86
C ALA A 188 -11.61 2.38 -11.69
N ILE A 189 -11.73 1.12 -12.14
CA ILE A 189 -12.92 0.63 -12.85
C ILE A 189 -14.14 0.68 -11.92
N ALA A 190 -14.03 0.12 -10.71
CA ALA A 190 -15.13 0.10 -9.76
C ALA A 190 -15.65 1.52 -9.46
N ARG A 191 -14.76 2.45 -9.10
CA ARG A 191 -15.12 3.86 -8.82
C ARG A 191 -15.73 4.55 -10.04
N THR A 192 -15.24 4.25 -11.24
CA THR A 192 -15.79 4.79 -12.49
C THR A 192 -17.22 4.31 -12.72
N LEU A 193 -17.56 3.12 -12.28
CA LEU A 193 -18.91 2.54 -12.37
C LEU A 193 -19.82 2.92 -11.19
N GLY A 194 -19.35 3.77 -10.28
CA GLY A 194 -20.10 4.21 -9.11
C GLY A 194 -20.07 3.23 -7.95
N ILE A 195 -19.16 2.27 -7.94
CA ILE A 195 -18.98 1.28 -6.88
C ILE A 195 -17.90 1.77 -5.94
N PRO A 196 -18.19 1.98 -4.63
CA PRO A 196 -17.15 2.36 -3.68
C PRO A 196 -16.11 1.24 -3.55
N ALA A 197 -14.87 1.56 -3.83
CA ALA A 197 -13.78 0.59 -3.83
C ALA A 197 -12.48 1.21 -3.31
N ARG A 198 -11.61 0.36 -2.75
CA ARG A 198 -10.32 0.77 -2.23
C ARG A 198 -9.31 -0.37 -2.29
N LEU A 199 -8.04 -0.05 -2.11
CA LEU A 199 -7.06 -0.99 -1.58
C LEU A 199 -7.12 -0.94 -0.05
N ASN A 200 -7.17 -2.09 0.60
CA ASN A 200 -7.14 -2.16 2.05
C ASN A 200 -5.85 -1.50 2.57
N PRO A 201 -5.90 -0.55 3.52
CA PRO A 201 -4.73 0.18 3.97
C PRO A 201 -3.59 -0.68 4.56
N GLY A 202 -3.93 -1.84 5.12
CA GLY A 202 -2.94 -2.73 5.75
C GLY A 202 -2.42 -3.83 4.82
N SER A 203 -3.29 -4.45 4.03
CA SER A 203 -2.96 -5.63 3.21
C SER A 203 -2.83 -5.34 1.71
N HIS A 204 -3.19 -4.15 1.25
CA HIS A 204 -3.28 -3.76 -0.16
C HIS A 204 -4.15 -4.72 -1.02
N VAL A 205 -5.07 -5.43 -0.38
CA VAL A 205 -6.08 -6.26 -1.07
C VAL A 205 -7.19 -5.35 -1.58
N MET A 206 -7.69 -5.65 -2.77
CA MET A 206 -8.81 -4.93 -3.36
C MET A 206 -10.09 -5.23 -2.59
N GLU A 207 -10.81 -4.17 -2.25
CA GLU A 207 -12.10 -4.23 -1.56
C GLU A 207 -13.12 -3.36 -2.29
N TYR A 208 -14.38 -3.81 -2.25
CA TYR A 208 -15.52 -3.01 -2.65
C TYR A 208 -16.59 -3.00 -1.56
N TRP A 209 -17.43 -1.99 -1.56
CA TRP A 209 -18.51 -1.84 -0.58
C TRP A 209 -19.68 -2.75 -0.93
N ASP A 210 -20.05 -3.60 0.01
CA ASP A 210 -21.25 -4.43 -0.06
C ASP A 210 -22.14 -4.17 1.15
N LYS A 211 -23.26 -3.50 0.91
CA LYS A 211 -24.33 -3.15 1.87
C LYS A 211 -23.89 -2.31 3.05
N CYS A 212 -22.95 -2.76 3.88
CA CYS A 212 -22.55 -2.07 5.11
C CYS A 212 -21.07 -2.24 5.46
N GLN A 213 -20.27 -2.86 4.58
CA GLN A 213 -18.86 -3.09 4.85
C GLN A 213 -18.04 -3.23 3.56
N PHE A 214 -16.74 -2.98 3.66
CA PHE A 214 -15.82 -3.36 2.61
C PHE A 214 -15.57 -4.87 2.64
N VAL A 215 -15.73 -5.50 1.47
CA VAL A 215 -15.49 -6.94 1.28
C VAL A 215 -14.35 -7.15 0.29
N SER A 216 -13.52 -8.13 0.56
CA SER A 216 -12.42 -8.50 -0.33
C SER A 216 -12.94 -9.06 -1.65
N VAL A 217 -12.34 -8.63 -2.75
CA VAL A 217 -12.57 -9.18 -4.11
C VAL A 217 -12.07 -10.61 -4.23
N LEU A 218 -10.98 -10.91 -3.55
CA LEU A 218 -10.49 -12.27 -3.44
C LEU A 218 -11.49 -13.03 -2.56
N LYS A 219 -11.97 -14.19 -3.03
CA LYS A 219 -12.88 -15.04 -2.24
C LYS A 219 -12.47 -15.00 -0.78
N GLN A 220 -13.44 -14.76 0.11
CA GLN A 220 -13.18 -14.75 1.55
C GLN A 220 -12.49 -16.04 1.92
N GLU A 221 -11.17 -16.01 1.95
CA GLU A 221 -10.39 -17.06 2.55
C GLU A 221 -10.78 -17.05 4.03
N LYS A 222 -11.39 -18.14 4.48
CA LYS A 222 -11.82 -18.23 5.87
C LYS A 222 -10.59 -18.17 6.77
N TRP A 223 -10.68 -17.37 7.81
CA TRP A 223 -9.77 -17.39 8.95
C TRP A 223 -10.03 -18.66 9.76
N SER A 224 -9.73 -19.81 9.17
CA SER A 224 -10.11 -21.13 9.68
C SER A 224 -8.97 -21.82 10.40
N ALA A 225 -7.77 -21.25 10.36
CA ALA A 225 -6.59 -21.79 11.00
C ALA A 225 -6.09 -20.87 12.12
N ALA A 226 -5.29 -21.39 13.02
CA ALA A 226 -4.66 -20.64 14.09
C ALA A 226 -3.16 -20.95 14.18
N LEU A 227 -2.36 -19.92 14.43
CA LEU A 227 -0.95 -20.04 14.76
C LEU A 227 -0.70 -19.57 16.20
N TYR A 228 -0.12 -20.42 16.97
CA TYR A 228 0.32 -20.15 18.35
C TYR A 228 1.83 -19.95 18.33
N LEU A 229 2.27 -18.71 18.49
CA LEU A 229 3.67 -18.35 18.60
C LEU A 229 4.06 -18.31 20.07
N LYS A 230 5.07 -19.06 20.46
CA LYS A 230 5.68 -18.97 21.78
C LYS A 230 6.99 -18.20 21.69
N LYS A 231 7.21 -17.26 22.59
CA LYS A 231 8.47 -16.51 22.67
C LYS A 231 9.45 -17.22 23.59
N GLU A 232 10.72 -17.24 23.20
CA GLU A 232 11.82 -17.67 24.06
C GLU A 232 12.01 -16.70 25.22
N GLU A 233 12.28 -17.22 26.42
CA GLU A 233 12.51 -16.41 27.61
C GLU A 233 13.77 -15.53 27.48
N GLY A 234 13.78 -14.39 28.18
CA GLY A 234 14.93 -13.48 28.25
C GLY A 234 15.10 -12.57 27.03
N THR A 235 14.27 -12.72 25.99
CA THR A 235 14.32 -11.86 24.80
C THR A 235 13.12 -10.92 24.79
N GLN A 236 13.38 -9.61 24.59
CA GLN A 236 12.31 -8.66 24.30
C GLN A 236 11.96 -8.75 22.82
N TRP A 237 10.77 -9.27 22.52
CA TRP A 237 10.28 -9.46 21.16
C TRP A 237 9.51 -8.23 20.66
N ASN A 238 10.05 -7.54 19.67
CA ASN A 238 9.46 -6.37 19.06
C ASN A 238 9.18 -6.65 17.56
N TYR A 239 7.92 -6.60 17.17
CA TYR A 239 7.52 -6.80 15.79
C TYR A 239 8.15 -5.73 14.88
N TYR A 240 8.56 -6.12 13.68
CA TYR A 240 9.36 -5.33 12.72
C TYR A 240 10.78 -4.97 13.16
N GLN A 241 11.19 -5.23 14.40
CA GLN A 241 12.56 -4.96 14.86
C GLN A 241 13.41 -6.22 14.89
N ASN A 242 12.97 -7.24 15.62
CA ASN A 242 13.72 -8.49 15.74
C ASN A 242 12.91 -9.73 15.34
N TRP A 243 11.66 -9.57 14.94
CA TRP A 243 10.89 -10.61 14.29
C TRP A 243 9.80 -10.06 13.38
N THR A 244 9.41 -10.86 12.38
CA THR A 244 8.30 -10.60 11.50
C THR A 244 7.63 -11.90 11.08
N ILE A 245 6.37 -11.81 10.65
CA ILE A 245 5.66 -12.88 9.96
C ILE A 245 4.96 -12.30 8.76
N GLY A 246 5.06 -12.99 7.61
CA GLY A 246 4.39 -12.60 6.38
C GLY A 246 3.73 -13.79 5.70
N ARG A 247 2.60 -13.56 5.02
CA ARG A 247 1.91 -14.54 4.19
C ARG A 247 2.41 -14.44 2.76
N LEU A 248 2.62 -15.58 2.11
CA LEU A 248 2.92 -15.62 0.68
C LEU A 248 1.65 -15.28 -0.11
N VAL A 249 1.72 -14.18 -0.87
CA VAL A 249 0.68 -13.71 -1.78
C VAL A 249 1.34 -13.55 -3.16
N GLY A 250 0.92 -14.34 -4.13
CA GLY A 250 1.65 -14.41 -5.40
C GLY A 250 3.10 -14.88 -5.20
N ASN A 251 4.07 -14.04 -5.51
CA ASN A 251 5.49 -14.32 -5.36
C ASN A 251 6.15 -13.60 -4.17
N GLU A 252 5.38 -12.86 -3.38
CA GLU A 252 5.88 -12.02 -2.31
C GLU A 252 5.29 -12.38 -0.94
N TYR A 253 6.04 -12.07 0.12
CA TYR A 253 5.56 -12.23 1.48
C TYR A 253 5.05 -10.89 2.03
N ALA A 254 3.73 -10.77 2.10
CA ALA A 254 3.07 -9.64 2.74
C ALA A 254 3.10 -9.80 4.26
N SER A 255 3.69 -8.85 4.98
CA SER A 255 3.72 -8.84 6.44
C SER A 255 2.31 -8.74 7.02
N LEU A 256 2.05 -9.48 8.09
CA LEU A 256 0.78 -9.39 8.80
C LEU A 256 0.72 -8.10 9.62
N ASP A 257 -0.46 -7.48 9.67
CA ASP A 257 -0.74 -6.39 10.62
C ASP A 257 -1.07 -6.99 11.99
N LEU A 258 -0.20 -6.72 12.97
CA LEU A 258 -0.36 -7.16 14.36
C LEU A 258 -0.65 -5.99 15.32
N THR A 259 -1.04 -4.82 14.83
CA THR A 259 -1.26 -3.60 15.62
C THR A 259 -2.23 -3.81 16.79
N ASN A 260 -3.26 -4.64 16.59
CA ASN A 260 -4.29 -4.94 17.60
C ASN A 260 -4.09 -6.32 18.25
N ARG A 261 -2.88 -6.87 18.20
CA ARG A 261 -2.57 -8.17 18.80
C ARG A 261 -1.59 -8.01 19.95
N ALA A 262 -1.87 -8.66 21.05
CA ALA A 262 -1.03 -8.64 22.25
C ALA A 262 -0.62 -10.05 22.65
N TRP A 263 0.55 -10.15 23.27
CA TRP A 263 1.02 -11.38 23.87
C TRP A 263 0.22 -11.67 25.15
N GLU A 264 -0.28 -12.88 25.27
CA GLU A 264 -0.83 -13.42 26.51
C GLU A 264 0.27 -14.24 27.21
N GLY A 265 0.96 -13.62 28.16
CA GLY A 265 2.15 -14.22 28.76
C GLY A 265 3.27 -14.41 27.74
N ASP A 266 3.62 -15.65 27.44
CA ASP A 266 4.65 -16.02 26.47
C ASP A 266 4.08 -16.45 25.10
N THR A 267 2.77 -16.42 24.93
CA THR A 267 2.07 -16.92 23.73
C THR A 267 1.33 -15.79 22.99
N LEU A 268 1.42 -15.81 21.66
CA LEU A 268 0.63 -14.97 20.76
C LEU A 268 -0.22 -15.86 19.88
N GLU A 269 -1.54 -15.72 19.97
CA GLU A 269 -2.48 -16.41 19.10
C GLU A 269 -2.82 -15.52 17.89
N LEU A 270 -2.67 -16.09 16.70
CA LEU A 270 -3.01 -15.46 15.44
C LEU A 270 -4.03 -16.33 14.70
N ALA A 271 -5.23 -15.79 14.45
CA ALA A 271 -6.11 -16.40 13.48
C ALA A 271 -5.47 -16.21 12.09
N LEU A 272 -5.45 -17.26 11.28
CA LEU A 272 -4.82 -17.26 9.97
C LEU A 272 -5.76 -17.80 8.90
N ILE A 273 -5.52 -17.35 7.69
CA ILE A 273 -6.05 -17.95 6.47
C ILE A 273 -5.10 -19.09 6.08
N PRO A 274 -5.58 -20.27 5.67
CA PRO A 274 -4.70 -21.33 5.19
C PRO A 274 -3.73 -20.83 4.11
N GLY A 275 -2.49 -21.24 4.18
CA GLY A 275 -1.48 -20.78 3.22
C GLY A 275 -0.05 -20.96 3.71
N THR A 276 0.88 -20.38 2.95
CA THR A 276 2.31 -20.38 3.26
C THR A 276 2.69 -19.11 3.97
N TYR A 277 3.39 -19.24 5.09
CA TYR A 277 3.86 -18.12 5.90
C TYR A 277 5.36 -18.22 6.09
N ARG A 278 6.01 -17.07 6.22
CA ARG A 278 7.42 -16.95 6.54
C ARG A 278 7.59 -16.16 7.83
N ILE A 279 8.28 -16.77 8.78
CA ILE A 279 8.69 -16.14 10.04
C ILE A 279 10.16 -15.83 9.94
N ILE A 280 10.55 -14.60 10.29
CA ILE A 280 11.94 -14.18 10.35
C ILE A 280 12.20 -13.68 11.77
N THR A 281 13.29 -14.14 12.37
CA THR A 281 13.83 -13.60 13.62
C THR A 281 15.25 -13.10 13.39
N THR A 282 15.63 -11.97 14.00
CA THR A 282 16.94 -11.33 13.77
C THR A 282 17.59 -10.97 15.10
N ASN A 283 18.79 -11.51 15.31
CA ASN A 283 19.69 -11.10 16.37
C ASN A 283 20.66 -10.05 15.82
N ARG A 284 20.63 -8.84 16.37
CA ARG A 284 21.51 -7.74 15.98
C ARG A 284 22.67 -7.66 16.98
N LEU A 285 23.88 -7.79 16.47
CA LEU A 285 25.08 -7.80 17.29
C LEU A 285 25.65 -6.39 17.47
N PRO A 286 26.41 -6.13 18.56
CA PRO A 286 27.00 -4.82 18.83
C PRO A 286 27.91 -4.29 17.71
N ASN A 287 28.60 -5.17 17.00
CA ASN A 287 29.45 -4.84 15.85
C ASN A 287 28.68 -4.55 14.54
N GLY A 288 27.34 -4.54 14.58
CA GLY A 288 26.50 -4.28 13.43
C GLY A 288 26.11 -5.52 12.60
N ASN A 289 26.69 -6.68 12.90
CA ASN A 289 26.30 -7.93 12.25
C ASN A 289 24.86 -8.31 12.63
N GLN A 290 24.18 -9.00 11.72
CA GLN A 290 22.81 -9.48 11.94
C GLN A 290 22.73 -10.97 11.61
N PHE A 291 22.32 -11.76 12.59
CA PHE A 291 22.11 -13.19 12.44
C PHE A 291 20.62 -13.50 12.45
N SER A 292 20.11 -13.98 11.34
CA SER A 292 18.69 -14.21 11.18
C SER A 292 18.37 -15.69 10.98
N TRP A 293 17.20 -16.09 11.49
CA TRP A 293 16.51 -17.31 11.11
C TRP A 293 15.36 -16.97 10.18
N GLU A 294 15.24 -17.74 9.12
CA GLU A 294 14.06 -17.73 8.25
C GLU A 294 13.41 -19.10 8.30
N LYS A 295 12.13 -19.13 8.64
CA LYS A 295 11.33 -20.35 8.68
C LYS A 295 10.06 -20.18 7.85
N THR A 296 9.88 -21.06 6.87
CA THR A 296 8.63 -21.15 6.12
C THR A 296 7.77 -22.24 6.73
N ILE A 297 6.50 -21.94 6.96
CA ILE A 297 5.48 -22.85 7.45
C ILE A 297 4.30 -22.90 6.46
N ILE A 298 3.65 -24.03 6.36
CA ILE A 298 2.42 -24.21 5.61
C ILE A 298 1.32 -24.49 6.62
N VAL A 299 0.34 -23.59 6.69
CA VAL A 299 -0.80 -23.72 7.61
C VAL A 299 -2.00 -24.18 6.81
N LYS A 300 -2.59 -25.30 7.21
CA LYS A 300 -3.73 -25.91 6.53
C LYS A 300 -5.05 -25.44 7.10
N ASP A 301 -6.12 -25.75 6.39
CA ASP A 301 -7.49 -25.48 6.85
C ASP A 301 -7.76 -26.19 8.20
N GLU A 302 -8.40 -25.49 9.12
CA GLU A 302 -8.72 -25.93 10.49
C GLU A 302 -7.50 -26.36 11.35
N GLU A 303 -6.26 -26.06 10.88
CA GLU A 303 -5.04 -26.40 11.61
C GLU A 303 -4.78 -25.44 12.76
N LYS A 304 -4.31 -26.02 13.88
CA LYS A 304 -3.65 -25.29 14.98
C LYS A 304 -2.15 -25.52 14.87
N HIS A 305 -1.44 -24.54 14.35
CA HIS A 305 0.01 -24.61 14.17
C HIS A 305 0.73 -23.99 15.37
N TYR A 306 1.83 -24.59 15.80
CA TYR A 306 2.61 -24.13 16.98
C TYR A 306 4.04 -23.89 16.56
N GLU A 307 4.56 -22.71 16.87
CA GLU A 307 5.93 -22.31 16.59
C GLU A 307 6.55 -21.57 17.76
N THR A 308 7.89 -21.67 17.88
CA THR A 308 8.63 -20.92 18.88
C THR A 308 9.54 -19.91 18.19
N LEU A 309 9.40 -18.63 18.59
CA LEU A 309 10.34 -17.60 18.19
C LEU A 309 11.63 -17.78 18.99
N ARG A 310 12.76 -17.91 18.26
CA ARG A 310 14.10 -18.02 18.82
C ARG A 310 15.03 -17.09 18.08
N LEU A 311 15.96 -16.47 18.79
CA LEU A 311 17.07 -15.81 18.16
C LEU A 311 18.16 -16.81 17.80
N ARG A 312 18.87 -16.56 16.72
CA ARG A 312 20.08 -17.30 16.43
C ARG A 312 21.18 -16.88 17.41
N GLU A 313 21.77 -17.86 18.10
CA GLU A 313 22.86 -17.63 19.04
C GLU A 313 24.08 -17.06 18.33
N ALA A 314 24.77 -16.15 19.00
CA ALA A 314 26.02 -15.58 18.57
C ALA A 314 27.13 -15.97 19.55
N GLN A 315 28.28 -16.32 19.03
CA GLN A 315 29.48 -16.60 19.81
C GLN A 315 30.20 -15.28 20.15
N LEU A 316 31.05 -15.29 21.21
CA LEU A 316 31.80 -14.10 21.58
C LEU A 316 32.65 -13.55 20.41
N GLY A 317 33.22 -14.44 19.59
CA GLY A 317 33.95 -14.06 18.38
C GLY A 317 33.14 -13.39 17.30
N ASP A 318 31.83 -13.59 17.28
CA ASP A 318 30.92 -12.96 16.31
C ASP A 318 30.59 -11.51 16.69
N MET A 319 30.87 -11.12 17.93
CA MET A 319 30.57 -9.82 18.53
C MET A 319 31.74 -8.83 18.46
N LEU A 320 32.94 -9.35 18.18
CA LEU A 320 34.19 -8.61 18.03
C LEU A 320 34.46 -8.35 16.55
#